data_2b55b100cd7bb592346f039ae443a47d
#
_entry.id   2b55b100cd7bb592346f039ae443a47d
#
_cell.length_a   1.000
_cell.length_b   1.000
_cell.length_c   1.000
_cell.angle_alpha   90.00
_cell.angle_beta   90.00
_cell.angle_gamma   90.00
#
_symmetry.space_group_name_H-M   'P 1'
#
loop_
_entity.id
_entity.type
_entity.pdbx_description
1 polymer ?
#
loop_
_entity_poly.entity_id
_entity_poly.type
_entity_poly.pdbx_seq_one_letter_code
_entity_poly.pdbx_strand_id
1 'polypeptide(L)'
;MSINLEAEPQLRNNGAHPVWKGIVLAGGSGTRLYPVTRAISKQLAPVYDKPMIYYPLATLMVAGIRDILVINTPHEQECFKRLLGNGSEWGVRFEYAVQPKPEGIAQAFLIGEQFAGHANVALALGDNIFYGHGLPELMRKATDRREGATVFGYWVKDPERYGVVEFDTAGRPISLEEKPTHPKSSYAITGLYFYDHRVFDLAADLVPSERGELEITDLNRRYMSFGQLHVEKMGRGIAWLDTGTHDALMKAANFIQAIEERQGLQVACLEEIAWRMGYIAKSDVIRIAHSMANSNYGQYLLRILEQES
;
A
#
# COMPACT_ATOMS: atom_id res chain seq x y z
N MET A 1 -15.78 11.17 8.00
CA MET A 1 -14.99 11.03 9.22
C MET A 1 -13.56 11.14 8.79
N SER A 2 -12.99 12.31 8.96
CA SER A 2 -11.59 12.59 8.66
C SER A 2 -10.74 11.48 9.27
N ILE A 3 -9.66 11.10 8.63
CA ILE A 3 -8.57 10.42 9.33
C ILE A 3 -8.23 11.38 10.46
N ASN A 4 -8.65 11.04 11.71
CA ASN A 4 -8.32 11.85 12.86
C ASN A 4 -6.81 11.72 13.06
N LEU A 5 -6.05 12.60 12.41
CA LEU A 5 -4.62 12.77 12.58
C LEU A 5 -4.35 13.75 13.76
N GLU A 6 -5.28 13.84 14.72
CA GLU A 6 -5.08 14.52 16.00
C GLU A 6 -4.10 13.72 16.89
N ALA A 7 -2.93 13.46 16.39
CA ALA A 7 -1.78 13.17 17.22
C ALA A 7 -0.64 14.01 16.62
N GLU A 8 -0.27 15.07 17.32
CA GLU A 8 0.98 15.75 17.03
C GLU A 8 2.07 14.71 16.79
N PRO A 9 2.84 14.80 15.70
CA PRO A 9 4.03 13.99 15.52
C PRO A 9 5.03 14.49 16.57
N GLN A 10 4.94 13.98 17.80
CA GLN A 10 6.05 14.09 18.72
C GLN A 10 7.19 13.30 18.07
N LEU A 11 8.09 14.00 17.44
CA LEU A 11 9.45 13.55 17.15
C LEU A 11 10.11 13.14 18.48
N ARG A 12 9.75 11.97 18.99
CA ARG A 12 10.43 11.34 20.10
C ARG A 12 11.73 10.75 19.58
N ASN A 13 12.73 11.58 19.47
CA ASN A 13 14.12 11.16 19.45
C ASN A 13 14.46 10.59 20.83
N ASN A 14 14.27 9.27 21.02
CA ASN A 14 14.96 8.52 22.06
C ASN A 14 14.89 7.00 21.74
N GLY A 15 15.97 6.51 21.19
CA GLY A 15 16.19 5.13 20.77
C GLY A 15 15.90 5.00 19.25
N ALA A 16 16.92 4.69 18.46
CA ALA A 16 16.85 4.64 17.01
C ALA A 16 15.67 3.76 16.56
N HIS A 17 14.57 4.40 16.13
CA HIS A 17 13.50 3.69 15.43
C HIS A 17 14.09 3.10 14.15
N PRO A 18 13.67 1.90 13.74
CA PRO A 18 14.12 1.34 12.48
C PRO A 18 13.78 2.32 11.35
N VAL A 19 14.71 2.53 10.44
CA VAL A 19 14.43 3.29 9.22
C VAL A 19 13.55 2.41 8.33
N TRP A 20 12.41 2.93 7.92
CA TRP A 20 11.49 2.26 7.01
C TRP A 20 11.55 2.87 5.63
N LYS A 21 11.57 2.01 4.61
CA LYS A 21 11.40 2.40 3.22
C LYS A 21 10.18 1.70 2.62
N GLY A 22 9.57 2.31 1.62
CA GLY A 22 8.38 1.77 0.96
C GLY A 22 8.71 1.17 -0.40
N ILE A 23 8.01 0.12 -0.77
CA ILE A 23 7.96 -0.39 -2.14
C ILE A 23 6.49 -0.41 -2.55
N VAL A 24 6.17 0.21 -3.69
CA VAL A 24 4.88 0.02 -4.36
C VAL A 24 5.11 -0.85 -5.57
N LEU A 25 4.53 -2.05 -5.58
CA LEU A 25 4.59 -2.95 -6.72
C LEU A 25 3.44 -2.63 -7.69
N ALA A 26 3.76 -1.87 -8.74
CA ALA A 26 2.87 -1.45 -9.80
C ALA A 26 3.14 -2.18 -11.12
N GLY A 27 3.65 -3.40 -11.03
CA GLY A 27 3.90 -4.30 -12.15
C GLY A 27 2.69 -5.15 -12.52
N GLY A 28 2.92 -6.10 -13.43
CA GLY A 28 1.89 -7.04 -13.87
C GLY A 28 1.24 -6.66 -15.20
N SER A 29 0.79 -7.68 -15.95
CA SER A 29 0.25 -7.51 -17.31
C SER A 29 -1.14 -6.90 -17.38
N GLY A 30 -1.87 -6.85 -16.25
CA GLY A 30 -3.22 -6.29 -16.19
C GLY A 30 -4.25 -6.96 -17.12
N THR A 31 -3.98 -8.14 -17.67
CA THR A 31 -4.78 -8.80 -18.73
C THR A 31 -6.24 -8.99 -18.36
N ARG A 32 -6.56 -9.16 -17.08
CA ARG A 32 -7.94 -9.27 -16.59
C ARG A 32 -8.78 -8.01 -16.77
N LEU A 33 -8.13 -6.86 -17.04
CA LEU A 33 -8.76 -5.57 -17.30
C LEU A 33 -8.69 -5.14 -18.77
N TYR A 34 -8.36 -6.06 -19.69
CA TYR A 34 -8.46 -5.76 -21.11
C TYR A 34 -9.89 -5.39 -21.51
N PRO A 35 -10.08 -4.41 -22.44
CA PRO A 35 -9.05 -3.72 -23.24
C PRO A 35 -8.41 -2.48 -22.56
N VAL A 36 -8.87 -2.02 -21.38
CA VAL A 36 -8.39 -0.78 -20.71
C VAL A 36 -6.88 -0.80 -20.54
N THR A 37 -6.35 -1.89 -20.01
CA THR A 37 -4.92 -2.06 -19.71
C THR A 37 -4.03 -2.43 -20.92
N ARG A 38 -4.57 -2.33 -22.15
CA ARG A 38 -3.74 -2.38 -23.36
C ARG A 38 -3.00 -1.08 -23.64
N ALA A 39 -3.49 0.03 -23.09
CA ALA A 39 -2.97 1.37 -23.34
C ALA A 39 -2.34 2.01 -22.11
N ILE A 40 -2.73 1.60 -20.94
CA ILE A 40 -2.26 2.18 -19.66
C ILE A 40 -2.06 1.09 -18.61
N SER A 41 -1.13 1.33 -17.69
CA SER A 41 -1.02 0.51 -16.48
C SER A 41 -2.31 0.50 -15.69
N LYS A 42 -2.68 -0.65 -15.13
CA LYS A 42 -3.80 -0.77 -14.21
C LYS A 42 -3.75 0.27 -13.10
N GLN A 43 -2.57 0.51 -12.54
CA GLN A 43 -2.37 1.41 -11.41
C GLN A 43 -2.46 2.89 -11.79
N LEU A 44 -2.48 3.21 -13.10
CA LEU A 44 -2.75 4.54 -13.62
C LEU A 44 -4.23 4.74 -13.97
N ALA A 45 -5.03 3.66 -14.02
CA ALA A 45 -6.47 3.76 -14.22
C ALA A 45 -7.13 4.50 -13.05
N PRO A 46 -8.17 5.31 -13.31
CA PRO A 46 -8.84 6.05 -12.25
C PRO A 46 -9.65 5.11 -11.35
N VAL A 47 -9.60 5.39 -10.05
CA VAL A 47 -10.55 4.90 -9.06
C VAL A 47 -11.30 6.12 -8.55
N TYR A 48 -12.48 6.37 -9.10
CA TYR A 48 -13.28 7.57 -8.96
C TYR A 48 -12.57 8.81 -9.54
N ASP A 49 -11.92 9.62 -8.72
CA ASP A 49 -11.40 10.95 -9.09
C ASP A 49 -9.87 11.04 -9.21
N LYS A 50 -9.15 9.94 -8.87
CA LYS A 50 -7.68 9.92 -8.88
C LYS A 50 -7.10 8.59 -9.35
N PRO A 51 -5.82 8.55 -9.79
CA PRO A 51 -5.16 7.31 -10.20
C PRO A 51 -5.08 6.31 -9.05
N MET A 52 -5.27 5.03 -9.36
CA MET A 52 -5.25 3.94 -8.38
C MET A 52 -4.00 3.93 -7.50
N ILE A 53 -2.83 4.27 -8.04
CA ILE A 53 -1.56 4.26 -7.30
C ILE A 53 -1.55 5.24 -6.11
N TYR A 54 -2.41 6.25 -6.10
CA TYR A 54 -2.50 7.20 -4.98
C TYR A 54 -2.88 6.51 -3.68
N TYR A 55 -3.70 5.46 -3.74
CA TYR A 55 -4.19 4.76 -2.54
C TYR A 55 -3.08 3.99 -1.80
N PRO A 56 -2.27 3.12 -2.44
CA PRO A 56 -1.13 2.49 -1.74
C PRO A 56 -0.05 3.51 -1.35
N LEU A 57 0.19 4.58 -2.13
CA LEU A 57 1.09 5.65 -1.73
C LEU A 57 0.60 6.35 -0.46
N ALA A 58 -0.69 6.71 -0.40
CA ALA A 58 -1.32 7.28 0.79
C ALA A 58 -1.14 6.38 2.02
N THR A 59 -1.32 5.07 1.87
CA THR A 59 -1.14 4.10 2.95
C THR A 59 0.30 4.11 3.48
N LEU A 60 1.30 4.12 2.61
CA LEU A 60 2.71 4.21 3.01
C LEU A 60 3.04 5.56 3.67
N MET A 61 2.51 6.65 3.14
CA MET A 61 2.71 7.99 3.72
C MET A 61 2.10 8.10 5.12
N VAL A 62 0.90 7.54 5.34
CA VAL A 62 0.26 7.45 6.67
C VAL A 62 1.06 6.59 7.64
N ALA A 63 1.78 5.57 7.15
CA ALA A 63 2.72 4.78 7.94
C ALA A 63 4.01 5.55 8.31
N GLY A 64 4.16 6.80 7.88
CA GLY A 64 5.37 7.59 8.14
C GLY A 64 6.52 7.36 7.15
N ILE A 65 6.28 6.61 6.07
CA ILE A 65 7.30 6.23 5.10
C ILE A 65 7.40 7.29 4.01
N ARG A 66 8.61 7.84 3.82
CA ARG A 66 8.86 8.95 2.89
C ARG A 66 9.78 8.59 1.73
N ASP A 67 10.61 7.56 1.86
CA ASP A 67 11.44 7.01 0.78
C ASP A 67 10.70 5.83 0.16
N ILE A 68 10.26 5.95 -1.09
CA ILE A 68 9.41 4.97 -1.74
C ILE A 68 9.94 4.60 -3.13
N LEU A 69 10.13 3.30 -3.37
CA LEU A 69 10.44 2.75 -4.67
C LEU A 69 9.15 2.34 -5.39
N VAL A 70 8.93 2.86 -6.59
CA VAL A 70 7.84 2.43 -7.47
C VAL A 70 8.38 1.43 -8.49
N ILE A 71 7.99 0.17 -8.35
CA ILE A 71 8.38 -0.89 -9.28
C ILE A 71 7.26 -1.05 -10.31
N ASN A 72 7.58 -0.84 -11.57
CA ASN A 72 6.62 -0.85 -12.67
C ASN A 72 7.14 -1.67 -13.87
N THR A 73 6.33 -1.79 -14.92
CA THR A 73 6.75 -2.44 -16.17
C THR A 73 7.63 -1.51 -17.01
N PRO A 74 8.47 -2.05 -17.91
CA PRO A 74 9.38 -1.23 -18.75
C PRO A 74 8.67 -0.16 -19.57
N HIS A 75 7.47 -0.47 -20.08
CA HIS A 75 6.73 0.42 -21.00
C HIS A 75 6.02 1.57 -20.32
N GLU A 76 5.82 1.52 -18.99
CA GLU A 76 4.97 2.44 -18.27
C GLU A 76 5.73 3.37 -17.34
N GLN A 77 7.03 3.16 -17.16
CA GLN A 77 7.85 3.92 -16.20
C GLN A 77 7.76 5.43 -16.43
N GLU A 78 7.79 5.89 -17.67
CA GLU A 78 7.70 7.32 -17.97
C GLU A 78 6.33 7.92 -17.63
N CYS A 79 5.26 7.13 -17.68
CA CYS A 79 3.94 7.56 -17.25
C CYS A 79 3.89 7.77 -15.72
N PHE A 80 4.48 6.84 -14.96
CA PHE A 80 4.61 7.00 -13.51
C PHE A 80 5.49 8.18 -13.12
N LYS A 81 6.64 8.35 -13.76
CA LYS A 81 7.52 9.51 -13.53
C LYS A 81 6.83 10.84 -13.84
N ARG A 82 6.06 10.91 -14.92
CA ARG A 82 5.28 12.10 -15.28
C ARG A 82 4.18 12.40 -14.27
N LEU A 83 3.50 11.36 -13.72
CA LEU A 83 2.45 11.53 -12.73
C LEU A 83 2.99 11.93 -11.36
N LEU A 84 4.05 11.25 -10.91
CA LEU A 84 4.49 11.31 -9.51
C LEU A 84 5.77 12.16 -9.31
N GLY A 85 6.48 12.49 -10.41
CA GLY A 85 7.74 13.22 -10.34
C GLY A 85 8.78 12.50 -9.47
N ASN A 86 9.49 13.26 -8.67
CA ASN A 86 10.42 12.74 -7.66
C ASN A 86 9.82 12.73 -6.24
N GLY A 87 8.54 13.07 -6.08
CA GLY A 87 7.83 13.09 -4.81
C GLY A 87 8.01 14.36 -3.97
N SER A 88 8.86 15.29 -4.40
CA SER A 88 9.15 16.52 -3.61
C SER A 88 7.91 17.38 -3.36
N GLU A 89 6.91 17.34 -4.23
CA GLU A 89 5.64 18.06 -4.04
C GLU A 89 4.90 17.61 -2.78
N TRP A 90 5.07 16.35 -2.38
CA TRP A 90 4.46 15.77 -1.17
C TRP A 90 5.48 15.59 -0.03
N GLY A 91 6.69 16.15 -0.15
CA GLY A 91 7.73 16.00 0.85
C GLY A 91 8.22 14.56 1.05
N VAL A 92 8.04 13.72 0.04
CA VAL A 92 8.54 12.34 -0.03
C VAL A 92 9.59 12.23 -1.15
N ARG A 93 10.25 11.07 -1.26
CA ARG A 93 11.21 10.79 -2.33
C ARG A 93 10.79 9.52 -3.06
N PHE A 94 10.53 9.66 -4.36
CA PHE A 94 10.27 8.53 -5.23
C PHE A 94 11.51 8.13 -6.02
N GLU A 95 11.80 6.84 -6.01
CA GLU A 95 12.69 6.17 -6.96
C GLU A 95 11.90 5.19 -7.81
N TYR A 96 12.43 4.82 -8.96
CA TYR A 96 11.73 3.99 -9.94
C TYR A 96 12.61 2.82 -10.36
N ALA A 97 12.04 1.62 -10.34
CA ALA A 97 12.68 0.42 -10.87
C ALA A 97 11.75 -0.31 -11.83
N VAL A 98 12.34 -1.13 -12.68
CA VAL A 98 11.62 -1.91 -13.67
C VAL A 98 11.54 -3.37 -13.21
N GLN A 99 10.35 -3.95 -13.24
CA GLN A 99 10.13 -5.39 -13.20
C GLN A 99 10.03 -5.91 -14.64
N PRO A 100 11.06 -6.58 -15.18
CA PRO A 100 11.07 -6.97 -16.60
C PRO A 100 10.00 -8.02 -16.94
N LYS A 101 9.73 -8.92 -15.98
CA LYS A 101 8.70 -9.97 -16.05
C LYS A 101 8.04 -10.12 -14.69
N PRO A 102 6.72 -10.38 -14.64
CA PRO A 102 5.99 -10.57 -13.37
C PRO A 102 6.23 -11.98 -12.82
N GLU A 103 7.34 -12.19 -12.14
CA GLU A 103 7.75 -13.47 -11.57
C GLU A 103 7.38 -13.62 -10.09
N GLY A 104 6.30 -13.00 -9.68
CA GLY A 104 5.75 -13.07 -8.32
C GLY A 104 5.95 -11.79 -7.49
N ILE A 105 5.23 -11.71 -6.37
CA ILE A 105 5.26 -10.51 -5.51
C ILE A 105 6.60 -10.39 -4.80
N ALA A 106 7.19 -11.51 -4.35
CA ALA A 106 8.45 -11.48 -3.60
C ALA A 106 9.65 -11.03 -4.45
N GLN A 107 9.55 -11.04 -5.79
CA GLN A 107 10.55 -10.47 -6.69
C GLN A 107 10.78 -8.96 -6.41
N ALA A 108 9.78 -8.26 -5.85
CA ALA A 108 9.91 -6.85 -5.50
C ALA A 108 11.06 -6.60 -4.51
N PHE A 109 11.38 -7.55 -3.64
CA PHE A 109 12.51 -7.42 -2.71
C PHE A 109 13.84 -7.57 -3.42
N LEU A 110 13.98 -8.49 -4.38
CA LEU A 110 15.19 -8.64 -5.18
C LEU A 110 15.50 -7.37 -5.98
N ILE A 111 14.46 -6.75 -6.56
CA ILE A 111 14.59 -5.48 -7.29
C ILE A 111 14.88 -4.32 -6.35
N GLY A 112 14.28 -4.32 -5.16
CA GLY A 112 14.35 -3.23 -4.19
C GLY A 112 15.53 -3.27 -3.23
N GLU A 113 16.36 -4.32 -3.24
CA GLU A 113 17.44 -4.53 -2.27
C GLU A 113 18.41 -3.36 -2.20
N GLN A 114 18.93 -2.93 -3.34
CA GLN A 114 19.86 -1.79 -3.41
C GLN A 114 19.24 -0.50 -2.91
N PHE A 115 17.96 -0.24 -3.24
CA PHE A 115 17.22 0.91 -2.75
C PHE A 115 17.05 0.87 -1.23
N ALA A 116 16.66 -0.27 -0.69
CA ALA A 116 16.38 -0.43 0.73
C ALA A 116 17.65 -0.39 1.59
N GLY A 117 18.74 -1.00 1.12
CA GLY A 117 19.97 -1.16 1.92
C GLY A 117 19.68 -1.99 3.19
N HIS A 118 19.99 -1.42 4.36
CA HIS A 118 19.73 -2.06 5.65
C HIS A 118 18.42 -1.61 6.32
N ALA A 119 17.57 -0.89 5.62
CA ALA A 119 16.29 -0.43 6.17
C ALA A 119 15.28 -1.59 6.22
N ASN A 120 14.35 -1.50 7.17
CA ASN A 120 13.12 -2.28 7.12
C ASN A 120 12.27 -1.81 5.92
N VAL A 121 11.43 -2.69 5.38
CA VAL A 121 10.68 -2.38 4.17
C VAL A 121 9.19 -2.67 4.32
N ALA A 122 8.37 -1.73 3.86
CA ALA A 122 6.94 -1.94 3.66
C ALA A 122 6.67 -2.12 2.16
N LEU A 123 5.98 -3.19 1.80
CA LEU A 123 5.52 -3.45 0.44
C LEU A 123 4.00 -3.25 0.38
N ALA A 124 3.55 -2.38 -0.53
CA ALA A 124 2.14 -2.22 -0.87
C ALA A 124 1.91 -2.63 -2.33
N LEU A 125 0.90 -3.45 -2.57
CA LEU A 125 0.47 -3.77 -3.93
C LEU A 125 -0.24 -2.57 -4.54
N GLY A 126 0.15 -2.19 -5.73
CA GLY A 126 -0.30 -0.97 -6.42
C GLY A 126 -1.79 -0.93 -6.77
N ASP A 127 -2.49 -2.04 -6.59
CA ASP A 127 -3.92 -2.22 -6.88
C ASP A 127 -4.76 -2.50 -5.62
N ASN A 128 -4.20 -2.32 -4.43
CA ASN A 128 -4.90 -2.49 -3.17
C ASN A 128 -5.26 -1.15 -2.55
N ILE A 129 -6.51 -1.01 -2.14
CA ILE A 129 -7.06 0.17 -1.50
C ILE A 129 -7.43 -0.18 -0.06
N PHE A 130 -6.95 0.63 0.88
CA PHE A 130 -7.29 0.53 2.29
C PHE A 130 -7.98 1.81 2.74
N TYR A 131 -9.11 1.68 3.41
CA TYR A 131 -9.83 2.81 3.97
C TYR A 131 -10.53 2.42 5.28
N GLY A 132 -10.47 3.25 6.28
CA GLY A 132 -11.26 3.08 7.50
C GLY A 132 -10.60 3.61 8.75
N HIS A 133 -11.43 3.68 9.81
CA HIS A 133 -10.97 4.08 11.13
C HIS A 133 -10.03 3.03 11.71
N GLY A 134 -8.94 3.49 12.35
CA GLY A 134 -7.92 2.60 12.93
C GLY A 134 -6.81 2.17 11.97
N LEU A 135 -6.86 2.57 10.69
CA LEU A 135 -5.78 2.26 9.75
C LEU A 135 -4.44 2.90 10.17
N PRO A 136 -4.36 4.18 10.59
CA PRO A 136 -3.11 4.79 11.07
C PRO A 136 -2.51 4.05 12.27
N GLU A 137 -3.33 3.60 13.21
CA GLU A 137 -2.90 2.84 14.39
C GLU A 137 -2.31 1.48 14.00
N LEU A 138 -2.92 0.80 13.03
CA LEU A 138 -2.38 -0.46 12.50
C LEU A 138 -1.05 -0.25 11.80
N MET A 139 -0.91 0.83 11.03
CA MET A 139 0.36 1.18 10.36
C MET A 139 1.45 1.48 11.38
N ARG A 140 1.15 2.29 12.41
CA ARG A 140 2.10 2.58 13.49
C ARG A 140 2.51 1.30 14.23
N LYS A 141 1.57 0.43 14.56
CA LYS A 141 1.86 -0.87 15.19
C LYS A 141 2.83 -1.72 14.37
N ALA A 142 2.69 -1.69 13.04
CA ALA A 142 3.59 -2.39 12.13
C ALA A 142 4.98 -1.75 12.09
N THR A 143 5.06 -0.42 12.04
CA THR A 143 6.35 0.31 11.98
C THR A 143 7.09 0.37 13.32
N ASP A 144 6.39 0.21 14.46
CA ASP A 144 7.01 0.12 15.79
C ASP A 144 7.75 -1.22 16.02
N ARG A 145 7.42 -2.27 15.24
CA ARG A 145 8.13 -3.55 15.31
C ARG A 145 9.49 -3.45 14.60
N ARG A 146 10.52 -3.82 15.31
CA ARG A 146 11.90 -3.74 14.80
C ARG A 146 12.31 -4.95 14.00
N GLU A 147 11.79 -6.12 14.36
CA GLU A 147 12.15 -7.42 13.80
C GLU A 147 10.91 -8.22 13.42
N GLY A 148 11.09 -9.14 12.48
CA GLY A 148 10.04 -10.00 11.98
C GLY A 148 9.23 -9.41 10.85
N ALA A 149 8.11 -10.03 10.58
CA ALA A 149 7.14 -9.61 9.56
C ALA A 149 5.81 -9.25 10.20
N THR A 150 5.16 -8.20 9.67
CA THR A 150 3.77 -7.88 9.97
C THR A 150 2.97 -7.91 8.67
N VAL A 151 1.91 -8.70 8.65
CA VAL A 151 0.95 -8.79 7.56
C VAL A 151 -0.46 -8.56 8.09
N PHE A 152 -1.42 -8.31 7.21
CA PHE A 152 -2.77 -7.94 7.61
C PHE A 152 -3.77 -8.98 7.12
N GLY A 153 -4.53 -9.54 8.06
CA GLY A 153 -5.60 -10.49 7.79
C GLY A 153 -6.94 -9.80 7.70
N TYR A 154 -7.65 -10.00 6.61
CA TYR A 154 -8.98 -9.45 6.36
C TYR A 154 -10.01 -10.56 6.13
N TRP A 155 -11.16 -10.47 6.78
CA TRP A 155 -12.23 -11.46 6.63
C TRP A 155 -12.96 -11.29 5.30
N VAL A 156 -12.91 -12.34 4.45
CA VAL A 156 -13.53 -12.37 3.13
C VAL A 156 -14.49 -13.55 3.00
N LYS A 157 -15.41 -13.47 2.04
CA LYS A 157 -16.36 -14.57 1.72
C LYS A 157 -15.79 -15.58 0.71
N ASP A 158 -14.75 -15.19 -0.03
CA ASP A 158 -14.13 -15.95 -1.14
C ASP A 158 -12.60 -16.08 -0.90
N PRO A 159 -12.19 -16.73 0.23
CA PRO A 159 -10.78 -16.78 0.66
C PRO A 159 -9.89 -17.58 -0.30
N GLU A 160 -10.42 -18.50 -1.10
CA GLU A 160 -9.68 -19.30 -2.08
C GLU A 160 -8.96 -18.48 -3.16
N ARG A 161 -9.25 -17.19 -3.25
CA ARG A 161 -8.60 -16.28 -4.19
C ARG A 161 -7.27 -15.72 -3.71
N TYR A 162 -6.96 -15.88 -2.42
CA TYR A 162 -5.88 -15.18 -1.71
C TYR A 162 -4.98 -16.15 -0.95
N GLY A 163 -3.89 -15.63 -0.41
CA GLY A 163 -3.19 -16.30 0.68
C GLY A 163 -4.07 -16.33 1.92
N VAL A 164 -4.29 -17.52 2.49
CA VAL A 164 -5.20 -17.73 3.63
C VAL A 164 -4.41 -18.07 4.88
N VAL A 165 -4.70 -17.37 5.98
CA VAL A 165 -4.10 -17.63 7.29
C VAL A 165 -5.09 -18.29 8.23
N GLU A 166 -4.64 -19.35 8.92
CA GLU A 166 -5.37 -20.01 10.00
C GLU A 166 -4.77 -19.61 11.36
N PHE A 167 -5.63 -19.50 12.37
CA PHE A 167 -5.23 -19.11 13.72
C PHE A 167 -5.57 -20.20 14.74
N ASP A 168 -4.75 -20.34 15.76
CA ASP A 168 -5.09 -21.10 16.95
C ASP A 168 -6.11 -20.35 17.86
N THR A 169 -6.52 -20.96 18.94
CA THR A 169 -7.44 -20.38 19.93
C THR A 169 -6.88 -19.17 20.66
N ALA A 170 -5.56 -18.99 20.66
CA ALA A 170 -4.87 -17.84 21.22
C ALA A 170 -4.69 -16.71 20.18
N GLY A 171 -5.15 -16.91 18.93
CA GLY A 171 -5.04 -15.93 17.85
C GLY A 171 -3.67 -15.88 17.16
N ARG A 172 -2.82 -16.89 17.36
CA ARG A 172 -1.52 -16.99 16.70
C ARG A 172 -1.67 -17.67 15.34
N PRO A 173 -0.97 -17.22 14.27
CA PRO A 173 -1.01 -17.88 12.98
C PRO A 173 -0.36 -19.27 13.07
N ILE A 174 -1.06 -20.30 12.58
CA ILE A 174 -0.62 -21.70 12.59
C ILE A 174 -0.46 -22.31 11.21
N SER A 175 -1.13 -21.76 10.21
CA SER A 175 -0.93 -22.17 8.82
C SER A 175 -1.13 -20.99 7.86
N LEU A 176 -0.46 -21.08 6.71
CA LEU A 176 -0.57 -20.13 5.60
C LEU A 176 -0.61 -20.93 4.29
N GLU A 177 -1.63 -20.73 3.47
CA GLU A 177 -1.79 -21.42 2.20
C GLU A 177 -2.11 -20.44 1.09
N GLU A 178 -1.35 -20.52 -0.03
CA GLU A 178 -1.60 -19.69 -1.22
C GLU A 178 -2.76 -20.28 -2.02
N LYS A 179 -3.82 -19.51 -2.20
CA LYS A 179 -5.01 -19.85 -3.00
C LYS A 179 -5.48 -21.30 -2.80
N PRO A 180 -5.78 -21.71 -1.56
CA PRO A 180 -6.15 -23.08 -1.25
C PRO A 180 -7.48 -23.45 -1.90
N THR A 181 -7.59 -24.66 -2.44
CA THR A 181 -8.86 -25.19 -2.97
C THR A 181 -9.90 -25.38 -1.85
N HIS A 182 -9.44 -25.70 -0.64
CA HIS A 182 -10.25 -25.86 0.56
C HIS A 182 -9.71 -24.98 1.69
N PRO A 183 -10.12 -23.71 1.75
CA PRO A 183 -9.61 -22.76 2.76
C PRO A 183 -9.95 -23.21 4.19
N LYS A 184 -8.97 -23.18 5.09
CA LYS A 184 -9.15 -23.51 6.51
C LYS A 184 -9.70 -22.35 7.33
N SER A 185 -9.69 -21.15 6.77
CA SER A 185 -10.26 -19.95 7.40
C SER A 185 -10.75 -18.96 6.34
N SER A 186 -11.51 -17.95 6.77
CA SER A 186 -11.92 -16.83 5.90
C SER A 186 -10.98 -15.63 5.99
N TYR A 187 -9.83 -15.73 6.67
CA TYR A 187 -8.87 -14.62 6.76
C TYR A 187 -7.89 -14.67 5.58
N ALA A 188 -8.09 -13.76 4.64
CA ALA A 188 -7.17 -13.49 3.53
C ALA A 188 -6.03 -12.56 3.99
N ILE A 189 -4.81 -12.81 3.54
CA ILE A 189 -3.70 -11.85 3.68
C ILE A 189 -3.86 -10.80 2.59
N THR A 190 -3.88 -9.55 3.01
CA THR A 190 -4.01 -8.38 2.12
C THR A 190 -2.71 -8.06 1.40
N GLY A 191 -2.75 -7.16 0.42
CA GLY A 191 -1.57 -6.72 -0.32
C GLY A 191 -0.75 -5.63 0.38
N LEU A 192 -0.57 -5.71 1.69
CA LEU A 192 0.25 -4.81 2.49
C LEU A 192 1.10 -5.60 3.48
N TYR A 193 2.40 -5.40 3.44
CA TYR A 193 3.38 -6.21 4.15
C TYR A 193 4.47 -5.33 4.74
N PHE A 194 4.92 -5.64 5.95
CA PHE A 194 6.04 -4.97 6.64
C PHE A 194 7.05 -6.02 7.07
N TYR A 195 8.30 -5.85 6.67
CA TYR A 195 9.38 -6.80 6.95
C TYR A 195 10.61 -6.10 7.49
N ASP A 196 11.36 -6.76 8.34
CA ASP A 196 12.71 -6.35 8.68
C ASP A 196 13.68 -6.57 7.50
N HIS A 197 14.90 -6.04 7.62
CA HIS A 197 15.91 -6.06 6.55
C HIS A 197 16.31 -7.47 6.07
N ARG A 198 16.04 -8.53 6.84
CA ARG A 198 16.34 -9.93 6.43
C ARG A 198 15.47 -10.42 5.28
N VAL A 199 14.43 -9.67 4.93
CA VAL A 199 13.52 -10.03 3.85
C VAL A 199 14.24 -10.21 2.52
N PHE A 200 15.32 -9.48 2.28
CA PHE A 200 16.08 -9.53 1.04
C PHE A 200 16.79 -10.87 0.87
N ASP A 201 17.52 -11.31 1.91
CA ASP A 201 18.19 -12.62 1.93
C ASP A 201 17.16 -13.75 1.84
N LEU A 202 16.07 -13.66 2.60
CA LEU A 202 15.00 -14.66 2.58
C LEU A 202 14.28 -14.72 1.21
N ALA A 203 14.13 -13.62 0.53
CA ALA A 203 13.54 -13.58 -0.81
C ALA A 203 14.50 -14.16 -1.87
N ALA A 204 15.81 -13.93 -1.72
CA ALA A 204 16.83 -14.49 -2.63
C ALA A 204 16.89 -16.03 -2.54
N ASP A 205 16.55 -16.61 -1.40
CA ASP A 205 16.51 -18.06 -1.19
C ASP A 205 15.17 -18.72 -1.59
N LEU A 206 14.19 -17.97 -2.11
CA LEU A 206 12.92 -18.56 -2.55
C LEU A 206 13.10 -19.35 -3.84
N VAL A 207 12.37 -20.46 -3.91
CA VAL A 207 12.23 -21.24 -5.14
C VAL A 207 10.90 -20.91 -5.79
N PRO A 208 10.87 -20.66 -7.09
CA PRO A 208 9.61 -20.42 -7.80
C PRO A 208 8.62 -21.57 -7.61
N SER A 209 7.35 -21.25 -7.41
CA SER A 209 6.25 -22.22 -7.31
C SER A 209 6.02 -22.93 -8.65
N GLU A 210 5.10 -23.89 -8.68
CA GLU A 210 4.65 -24.55 -9.91
C GLU A 210 4.10 -23.55 -10.95
N ARG A 211 3.68 -22.36 -10.53
CA ARG A 211 3.26 -21.26 -11.39
C ARG A 211 4.43 -20.43 -11.95
N GLY A 212 5.66 -20.73 -11.55
CA GLY A 212 6.85 -19.95 -11.90
C GLY A 212 6.98 -18.63 -11.15
N GLU A 213 6.25 -18.46 -10.03
CA GLU A 213 6.23 -17.23 -9.25
C GLU A 213 6.99 -17.37 -7.91
N LEU A 214 7.73 -16.34 -7.50
CA LEU A 214 8.25 -16.19 -6.14
C LEU A 214 7.11 -15.73 -5.23
N GLU A 215 6.53 -16.69 -4.51
CA GLU A 215 5.32 -16.46 -3.73
C GLU A 215 5.59 -15.69 -2.44
N ILE A 216 4.84 -14.63 -2.22
CA ILE A 216 4.90 -13.87 -0.97
C ILE A 216 4.45 -14.74 0.22
N THR A 217 3.57 -15.71 -0.01
CA THR A 217 3.11 -16.64 1.00
C THR A 217 4.24 -17.53 1.52
N ASP A 218 5.17 -17.94 0.67
CA ASP A 218 6.33 -18.74 1.09
C ASP A 218 7.30 -17.91 1.93
N LEU A 219 7.49 -16.63 1.58
CA LEU A 219 8.25 -15.71 2.41
C LEU A 219 7.61 -15.54 3.80
N ASN A 220 6.30 -15.36 3.87
CA ASN A 220 5.55 -15.28 5.13
C ASN A 220 5.65 -16.58 5.94
N ARG A 221 5.65 -17.76 5.30
CA ARG A 221 5.87 -19.06 5.96
C ARG A 221 7.24 -19.15 6.60
N ARG A 222 8.29 -18.59 5.97
CA ARG A 222 9.63 -18.53 6.58
C ARG A 222 9.62 -17.72 7.86
N TYR A 223 9.04 -16.52 7.86
CA TYR A 223 8.88 -15.74 9.09
C TYR A 223 8.03 -16.46 10.15
N MET A 224 6.98 -17.15 9.72
CA MET A 224 6.14 -17.96 10.63
C MET A 224 6.96 -19.09 11.27
N SER A 225 7.83 -19.77 10.52
CA SER A 225 8.69 -20.85 11.05
C SER A 225 9.69 -20.36 12.10
N PHE A 226 10.09 -19.08 12.05
CA PHE A 226 10.92 -18.42 13.05
C PHE A 226 10.12 -17.91 14.27
N GLY A 227 8.78 -18.07 14.25
CA GLY A 227 7.91 -17.48 15.27
C GLY A 227 7.83 -15.94 15.21
N GLN A 228 8.18 -15.36 14.07
CA GLN A 228 8.33 -13.91 13.88
C GLN A 228 7.34 -13.33 12.83
N LEU A 229 6.28 -14.07 12.51
CA LEU A 229 5.18 -13.55 11.71
C LEU A 229 4.08 -13.02 12.61
N HIS A 230 3.77 -11.74 12.50
CA HIS A 230 2.66 -11.08 13.15
C HIS A 230 1.52 -10.84 12.14
N VAL A 231 0.31 -11.27 12.49
CA VAL A 231 -0.87 -11.02 11.65
C VAL A 231 -1.80 -10.08 12.39
N GLU A 232 -1.91 -8.85 11.91
CA GLU A 232 -2.87 -7.87 12.43
C GLU A 232 -4.22 -8.06 11.74
N LYS A 233 -5.26 -8.35 12.53
CA LYS A 233 -6.62 -8.52 11.99
C LYS A 233 -7.26 -7.16 11.76
N MET A 234 -7.60 -6.88 10.51
CA MET A 234 -8.39 -5.69 10.16
C MET A 234 -9.84 -5.89 10.57
N GLY A 235 -10.36 -4.97 11.39
CA GLY A 235 -11.74 -5.01 11.86
C GLY A 235 -12.77 -4.54 10.83
N ARG A 236 -14.07 -4.66 11.18
CA ARG A 236 -15.19 -4.27 10.31
C ARG A 236 -15.23 -2.78 9.92
N GLY A 237 -14.49 -1.93 10.64
CA GLY A 237 -14.38 -0.51 10.33
C GLY A 237 -13.39 -0.18 9.21
N ILE A 238 -12.67 -1.19 8.69
CA ILE A 238 -11.72 -1.04 7.59
C ILE A 238 -12.26 -1.74 6.36
N ALA A 239 -12.20 -1.08 5.23
CA ALA A 239 -12.44 -1.65 3.91
C ALA A 239 -11.09 -1.95 3.25
N TRP A 240 -10.95 -3.16 2.75
CA TRP A 240 -9.89 -3.58 1.83
C TRP A 240 -10.53 -3.94 0.49
N LEU A 241 -10.07 -3.30 -0.59
CA LEU A 241 -10.59 -3.46 -1.93
C LEU A 241 -9.44 -3.88 -2.86
N ASP A 242 -9.56 -5.09 -3.42
CA ASP A 242 -8.72 -5.58 -4.50
C ASP A 242 -9.37 -5.21 -5.84
N THR A 243 -8.68 -4.41 -6.66
CA THR A 243 -9.22 -3.88 -7.91
C THR A 243 -8.85 -4.75 -9.13
N GLY A 244 -8.69 -6.07 -8.93
CA GLY A 244 -8.17 -7.03 -9.91
C GLY A 244 -9.05 -7.34 -11.13
N THR A 245 -10.34 -6.96 -11.12
CA THR A 245 -11.31 -7.19 -12.20
C THR A 245 -12.13 -5.94 -12.48
N HIS A 246 -12.83 -5.88 -13.63
CA HIS A 246 -13.70 -4.75 -13.97
C HIS A 246 -14.76 -4.49 -12.89
N ASP A 247 -15.42 -5.56 -12.40
CA ASP A 247 -16.43 -5.46 -11.34
C ASP A 247 -15.83 -4.96 -10.02
N ALA A 248 -14.63 -5.43 -9.65
CA ALA A 248 -13.96 -5.00 -8.44
C ALA A 248 -13.50 -3.53 -8.53
N LEU A 249 -13.00 -3.10 -9.69
CA LEU A 249 -12.63 -1.72 -9.96
C LEU A 249 -13.85 -0.79 -9.87
N MET A 250 -14.97 -1.17 -10.49
CA MET A 250 -16.22 -0.42 -10.42
C MET A 250 -16.74 -0.31 -8.99
N LYS A 251 -16.74 -1.41 -8.24
CA LYS A 251 -17.15 -1.42 -6.83
C LYS A 251 -16.26 -0.54 -5.96
N ALA A 252 -14.95 -0.55 -6.20
CA ALA A 252 -14.01 0.31 -5.50
C ALA A 252 -14.28 1.80 -5.81
N ALA A 253 -14.46 2.15 -7.08
CA ALA A 253 -14.78 3.52 -7.48
C ALA A 253 -16.10 4.02 -6.86
N ASN A 254 -17.16 3.21 -6.89
CA ASN A 254 -18.45 3.56 -6.29
C ASN A 254 -18.36 3.69 -4.76
N PHE A 255 -17.56 2.84 -4.10
CA PHE A 255 -17.35 2.93 -2.66
C PHE A 255 -16.64 4.24 -2.29
N ILE A 256 -15.56 4.58 -2.98
CA ILE A 256 -14.81 5.83 -2.75
C ILE A 256 -15.72 7.03 -3.02
N GLN A 257 -16.44 7.05 -4.15
CA GLN A 257 -17.39 8.10 -4.49
C GLN A 257 -18.42 8.31 -3.36
N ALA A 258 -19.06 7.25 -2.91
CA ALA A 258 -20.09 7.34 -1.87
C ALA A 258 -19.56 7.92 -0.55
N ILE A 259 -18.33 7.58 -0.17
CA ILE A 259 -17.68 8.11 1.03
C ILE A 259 -17.34 9.59 0.85
N GLU A 260 -16.69 9.94 -0.26
CA GLU A 260 -16.24 11.32 -0.53
C GLU A 260 -17.42 12.28 -0.67
N GLU A 261 -18.45 11.91 -1.43
CA GLU A 261 -19.66 12.74 -1.60
C GLU A 261 -20.41 12.93 -0.27
N ARG A 262 -20.47 11.88 0.56
CA ARG A 262 -21.18 11.97 1.85
C ARG A 262 -20.45 12.80 2.88
N GLN A 263 -19.12 12.67 2.95
CA GLN A 263 -18.32 13.35 3.96
C GLN A 263 -17.82 14.73 3.50
N GLY A 264 -17.74 14.95 2.20
CA GLY A 264 -17.09 16.13 1.64
C GLY A 264 -15.57 16.13 1.81
N LEU A 265 -14.99 14.99 2.11
CA LEU A 265 -13.55 14.78 2.34
C LEU A 265 -13.03 13.75 1.34
N GLN A 266 -11.82 13.95 0.83
CA GLN A 266 -11.23 13.02 -0.12
C GLN A 266 -10.52 11.86 0.58
N VAL A 267 -10.53 10.71 -0.05
CA VAL A 267 -9.77 9.51 0.34
C VAL A 267 -8.44 9.50 -0.42
N ALA A 268 -7.34 9.22 0.28
CA ALA A 268 -6.00 9.15 -0.31
C ALA A 268 -5.57 10.43 -1.07
N CYS A 269 -5.94 11.60 -0.56
CA CYS A 269 -5.42 12.88 -1.04
C CYS A 269 -3.99 13.05 -0.54
N LEU A 270 -3.01 12.90 -1.43
CA LEU A 270 -1.59 12.88 -1.04
C LEU A 270 -1.14 14.23 -0.46
N GLU A 271 -1.65 15.34 -0.99
CA GLU A 271 -1.34 16.70 -0.54
C GLU A 271 -1.86 16.95 0.87
N GLU A 272 -3.10 16.54 1.16
CA GLU A 272 -3.68 16.66 2.49
C GLU A 272 -2.92 15.80 3.49
N ILE A 273 -2.61 14.54 3.13
CA ILE A 273 -1.83 13.62 3.98
C ILE A 273 -0.45 14.21 4.24
N ALA A 274 0.25 14.68 3.22
CA ALA A 274 1.58 15.28 3.34
C ALA A 274 1.57 16.50 4.27
N TRP A 275 0.57 17.35 4.16
CA TRP A 275 0.41 18.50 5.02
C TRP A 275 0.09 18.11 6.47
N ARG A 276 -0.90 17.23 6.68
CA ARG A 276 -1.27 16.77 8.02
C ARG A 276 -0.16 15.99 8.73
N MET A 277 0.66 15.27 7.97
CA MET A 277 1.85 14.58 8.47
C MET A 277 3.06 15.52 8.65
N GLY A 278 2.93 16.81 8.32
CA GLY A 278 4.02 17.78 8.45
C GLY A 278 5.15 17.58 7.44
N TYR A 279 4.90 16.89 6.32
CA TYR A 279 5.90 16.69 5.26
C TYR A 279 6.06 17.91 4.39
N ILE A 280 5.01 18.70 4.20
CA ILE A 280 4.96 19.97 3.46
C ILE A 280 4.21 21.02 4.27
N ALA A 281 4.50 22.31 3.97
CA ALA A 281 3.84 23.44 4.62
C ALA A 281 2.48 23.77 3.98
N LYS A 282 1.62 24.48 4.69
CA LYS A 282 0.34 25.02 4.17
C LYS A 282 0.52 25.80 2.87
N SER A 283 1.58 26.58 2.77
CA SER A 283 1.95 27.36 1.55
C SER A 283 2.20 26.47 0.33
N ASP A 284 2.76 25.26 0.52
CA ASP A 284 2.97 24.32 -0.58
C ASP A 284 1.66 23.76 -1.08
N VAL A 285 0.74 23.40 -0.17
CA VAL A 285 -0.60 22.94 -0.56
C VAL A 285 -1.37 24.00 -1.32
N ILE A 286 -1.28 25.29 -0.89
CA ILE A 286 -1.89 26.44 -1.61
C ILE A 286 -1.34 26.52 -3.03
N ARG A 287 -0.04 26.43 -3.21
CA ARG A 287 0.62 26.49 -4.52
C ARG A 287 0.16 25.34 -5.42
N ILE A 288 0.09 24.13 -4.89
CA ILE A 288 -0.36 22.94 -5.63
C ILE A 288 -1.85 23.09 -5.99
N ALA A 289 -2.69 23.50 -5.05
CA ALA A 289 -4.13 23.70 -5.27
C ALA A 289 -4.40 24.71 -6.38
N HIS A 290 -3.65 25.82 -6.42
CA HIS A 290 -3.77 26.82 -7.50
C HIS A 290 -3.39 26.26 -8.87
N SER A 291 -2.44 25.32 -8.98
CA SER A 291 -2.12 24.68 -10.26
C SER A 291 -3.27 23.83 -10.81
N MET A 292 -4.19 23.41 -9.94
CA MET A 292 -5.37 22.58 -10.23
C MET A 292 -6.70 23.29 -9.95
N ALA A 293 -6.71 24.63 -9.87
CA ALA A 293 -7.85 25.42 -9.40
C ALA A 293 -9.16 25.18 -10.18
N ASN A 294 -9.08 24.72 -11.43
CA ASN A 294 -10.24 24.40 -12.27
C ASN A 294 -10.81 22.99 -12.04
N SER A 295 -10.18 22.18 -11.18
CA SER A 295 -10.66 20.84 -10.83
C SER A 295 -11.34 20.83 -9.46
N ASN A 296 -12.25 19.88 -9.26
CA ASN A 296 -12.84 19.63 -7.94
C ASN A 296 -11.78 19.28 -6.90
N TYR A 297 -10.70 18.62 -7.32
CA TYR A 297 -9.59 18.25 -6.47
C TYR A 297 -8.85 19.48 -5.94
N GLY A 298 -8.49 20.44 -6.81
CA GLY A 298 -7.86 21.71 -6.39
C GLY A 298 -8.76 22.55 -5.50
N GLN A 299 -10.07 22.63 -5.81
CA GLN A 299 -11.06 23.32 -4.98
C GLN A 299 -11.21 22.67 -3.60
N TYR A 300 -11.13 21.35 -3.52
CA TYR A 300 -11.12 20.63 -2.25
C TYR A 300 -9.94 21.07 -1.39
N LEU A 301 -8.72 21.10 -1.94
CA LEU A 301 -7.51 21.49 -1.20
C LEU A 301 -7.62 22.93 -0.65
N LEU A 302 -8.15 23.86 -1.44
CA LEU A 302 -8.37 25.24 -0.95
C LEU A 302 -9.36 25.27 0.23
N ARG A 303 -10.48 24.52 0.10
CA ARG A 303 -11.54 24.48 1.11
C ARG A 303 -11.04 23.93 2.46
N ILE A 304 -10.27 22.82 2.47
CA ILE A 304 -9.77 22.25 3.75
C ILE A 304 -8.81 23.18 4.47
N LEU A 305 -8.05 24.00 3.74
CA LEU A 305 -7.14 24.98 4.31
C LEU A 305 -7.86 26.16 4.96
N GLU A 306 -9.05 26.54 4.46
CA GLU A 306 -9.88 27.58 5.04
C GLU A 306 -10.59 27.12 6.32
N GLN A 307 -10.98 25.84 6.40
CA GLN A 307 -11.68 25.28 7.56
C GLN A 307 -10.78 25.13 8.80
N GLU A 308 -9.47 25.08 8.62
CA GLU A 308 -8.48 24.95 9.71
C GLU A 308 -7.74 26.28 9.98
N SER A 309 -8.24 27.39 9.48
CA SER A 309 -7.78 28.76 9.77
C SER A 309 -8.62 29.35 10.87
#